data_9c3d5facb2ae131d21d9f932f137df0e
#
_entry.id   9c3d5facb2ae131d21d9f932f137df0e
#
_cell.length_a   1.000
_cell.length_b   1.000
_cell.length_c   1.000
_cell.angle_alpha   90.00
_cell.angle_beta   90.00
_cell.angle_gamma   90.00
#
_symmetry.space_group_name_H-M   'P 1'
#
loop_
_entity.id
_entity.type
_entity.pdbx_description
1 polymer ?
#
loop_
_entity_poly.entity_id
_entity_poly.type
_entity_poly.pdbx_seq_one_letter_code
_entity_poly.pdbx_strand_id
1 'polypeptide(L)'
;GQLSAKELQERGVLANLEVNILQLKDTHVGFSNYAQELKWITTNPERIQFMSDMVNGIKDSGNTLILVDRIKTGELLIEKNPDWVFISGQMKASERKENYDEVADAEGKVIVATYGVAAVGINIPRIFNLLLVEPGKSFVRVIQSIGRGIRKAKDKDFVNVYDITSTLKYSKKHLTERKKFYKEAQYPYKITKVEYI
;
A
#
# COMPACT_ATOMS: atom_id res chain seq x y z
N GLY A 1 -0.92 -0.86 -28.76
CA GLY A 1 -1.60 -0.78 -27.49
C GLY A 1 -0.66 -0.60 -26.33
N GLN A 2 -1.23 -0.44 -25.15
CA GLN A 2 -0.44 -0.33 -23.92
C GLN A 2 0.11 -1.71 -23.54
N LEU A 3 1.33 -1.72 -23.02
CA LEU A 3 1.93 -2.94 -22.50
C LEU A 3 1.22 -3.37 -21.21
N SER A 4 1.05 -4.67 -21.04
CA SER A 4 0.53 -5.24 -19.79
C SER A 4 1.57 -5.08 -18.66
N ALA A 5 1.12 -5.20 -17.42
CA ALA A 5 2.02 -5.20 -16.27
C ALA A 5 3.04 -6.34 -16.37
N LYS A 6 2.61 -7.50 -16.85
CA LYS A 6 3.48 -8.67 -17.07
C LYS A 6 4.59 -8.37 -18.08
N GLU A 7 4.25 -7.77 -19.21
CA GLU A 7 5.21 -7.39 -20.23
C GLU A 7 6.23 -6.38 -19.71
N LEU A 8 5.79 -5.40 -18.91
CA LEU A 8 6.68 -4.41 -18.30
C LEU A 8 7.63 -5.04 -17.29
N GLN A 9 7.16 -6.03 -16.52
CA GLN A 9 8.02 -6.81 -15.62
C GLN A 9 9.10 -7.57 -16.39
N GLU A 10 8.73 -8.28 -17.45
CA GLU A 10 9.64 -9.05 -18.28
C GLU A 10 10.71 -8.18 -18.91
N ARG A 11 10.37 -6.93 -19.24
CA ARG A 11 11.31 -5.94 -19.75
C ARG A 11 12.18 -5.28 -18.66
N GLY A 12 11.95 -5.63 -17.37
CA GLY A 12 12.68 -5.03 -16.25
C GLY A 12 12.27 -3.59 -15.93
N VAL A 13 11.15 -3.11 -16.50
CA VAL A 13 10.64 -1.75 -16.26
C VAL A 13 9.90 -1.66 -14.93
N LEU A 14 9.14 -2.71 -14.56
CA LEU A 14 8.47 -2.82 -13.27
C LEU A 14 9.14 -3.87 -12.40
N ALA A 15 9.11 -3.65 -11.09
CA ALA A 15 9.50 -4.67 -10.13
C ALA A 15 8.49 -5.83 -10.16
N ASN A 16 8.95 -7.04 -9.87
CA ASN A 16 8.05 -8.17 -9.64
C ASN A 16 7.32 -7.97 -8.32
N LEU A 17 6.01 -8.17 -8.33
CA LEU A 17 5.19 -8.02 -7.12
C LEU A 17 4.74 -9.37 -6.62
N GLU A 18 4.92 -9.63 -5.33
CA GLU A 18 4.34 -10.77 -4.62
C GLU A 18 3.31 -10.22 -3.64
N VAL A 19 2.06 -10.69 -3.76
CA VAL A 19 0.95 -10.08 -3.04
C VAL A 19 0.49 -10.98 -1.88
N ASN A 20 0.47 -10.41 -0.69
CA ASN A 20 -0.09 -11.02 0.51
C ASN A 20 -1.36 -10.25 0.87
N ILE A 21 -2.51 -10.87 0.63
CA ILE A 21 -3.80 -10.27 0.99
C ILE A 21 -4.09 -10.64 2.44
N LEU A 22 -4.13 -9.63 3.30
CA LEU A 22 -4.44 -9.81 4.72
C LEU A 22 -5.88 -9.34 4.94
N GLN A 23 -6.78 -10.31 5.07
CA GLN A 23 -8.21 -10.04 5.25
C GLN A 23 -8.53 -10.08 6.74
N LEU A 24 -8.67 -8.90 7.35
CA LEU A 24 -8.96 -8.76 8.77
C LEU A 24 -10.41 -9.13 9.03
N LYS A 25 -10.63 -9.93 10.08
CA LYS A 25 -11.96 -10.40 10.45
C LYS A 25 -12.69 -9.32 11.24
N ASP A 26 -13.68 -8.68 10.61
CA ASP A 26 -14.49 -7.60 11.17
C ASP A 26 -15.98 -7.97 11.26
N THR A 27 -16.28 -9.25 11.49
CA THR A 27 -17.66 -9.77 11.51
C THR A 27 -18.50 -9.24 12.66
N HIS A 28 -17.87 -8.59 13.64
CA HIS A 28 -18.54 -8.03 14.82
C HIS A 28 -19.23 -6.68 14.56
N VAL A 29 -19.04 -6.09 13.36
CA VAL A 29 -19.65 -4.81 12.97
C VAL A 29 -20.26 -4.92 11.58
N GLY A 30 -21.09 -3.96 11.22
CA GLY A 30 -21.68 -3.87 9.89
C GLY A 30 -22.12 -2.45 9.59
N PHE A 31 -22.15 -2.11 8.30
CA PHE A 31 -22.47 -0.76 7.85
C PHE A 31 -23.46 -0.80 6.69
N SER A 32 -24.33 0.22 6.60
CA SER A 32 -25.37 0.29 5.58
C SER A 32 -24.88 0.83 4.24
N ASN A 33 -23.71 1.50 4.21
CA ASN A 33 -23.14 2.02 2.98
C ASN A 33 -21.62 1.96 2.98
N TYR A 34 -21.05 2.09 1.79
CA TYR A 34 -19.61 2.01 1.57
C TYR A 34 -18.80 3.08 2.31
N ALA A 35 -19.30 4.31 2.31
CA ALA A 35 -18.60 5.42 2.93
C ALA A 35 -18.41 5.24 4.43
N GLN A 36 -19.43 4.75 5.12
CA GLN A 36 -19.35 4.46 6.55
C GLN A 36 -18.41 3.30 6.85
N GLU A 37 -18.48 2.24 6.07
CA GLU A 37 -17.60 1.09 6.20
C GLU A 37 -16.13 1.51 6.01
N LEU A 38 -15.85 2.23 4.94
CA LEU A 38 -14.50 2.70 4.62
C LEU A 38 -13.93 3.61 5.71
N LYS A 39 -14.74 4.54 6.21
CA LYS A 39 -14.33 5.42 7.31
C LYS A 39 -13.94 4.60 8.55
N TRP A 40 -14.74 3.63 8.92
CA TRP A 40 -14.47 2.78 10.08
C TRP A 40 -13.21 1.94 9.89
N ILE A 41 -13.08 1.26 8.75
CA ILE A 41 -11.93 0.40 8.44
C ILE A 41 -10.62 1.20 8.49
N THR A 42 -10.63 2.42 7.99
CA THR A 42 -9.42 3.22 7.83
C THR A 42 -9.06 4.04 9.07
N THR A 43 -9.92 4.13 10.07
CA THR A 43 -9.68 4.92 11.28
C THR A 43 -9.85 4.16 12.59
N ASN A 44 -10.25 2.89 12.54
CA ASN A 44 -10.42 2.09 13.75
C ASN A 44 -9.08 1.91 14.47
N PRO A 45 -9.00 2.23 15.78
CA PRO A 45 -7.73 2.20 16.53
C PRO A 45 -7.05 0.85 16.55
N GLU A 46 -7.80 -0.23 16.65
CA GLU A 46 -7.23 -1.59 16.69
C GLU A 46 -6.63 -1.98 15.35
N ARG A 47 -7.23 -1.54 14.24
CA ARG A 47 -6.70 -1.76 12.90
C ARG A 47 -5.44 -0.92 12.66
N ILE A 48 -5.43 0.33 13.13
CA ILE A 48 -4.24 1.19 13.09
C ILE A 48 -3.10 0.56 13.89
N GLN A 49 -3.40 0.03 15.07
CA GLN A 49 -2.39 -0.67 15.89
C GLN A 49 -1.85 -1.91 15.17
N PHE A 50 -2.72 -2.70 14.57
CA PHE A 50 -2.31 -3.87 13.79
C PHE A 50 -1.34 -3.50 12.67
N MET A 51 -1.69 -2.48 11.89
CA MET A 51 -0.83 -2.03 10.78
C MET A 51 0.50 -1.49 11.27
N SER A 52 0.50 -0.73 12.37
CA SER A 52 1.72 -0.21 12.99
C SER A 52 2.65 -1.34 13.44
N ASP A 53 2.10 -2.33 14.14
CA ASP A 53 2.87 -3.48 14.63
C ASP A 53 3.42 -4.31 13.48
N MET A 54 2.62 -4.54 12.44
CA MET A 54 3.01 -5.28 11.27
C MET A 54 4.20 -4.61 10.56
N VAL A 55 4.08 -3.31 10.30
CA VAL A 55 5.14 -2.55 9.62
C VAL A 55 6.41 -2.51 10.46
N ASN A 56 6.30 -2.30 11.77
CA ASN A 56 7.47 -2.34 12.65
C ASN A 56 8.15 -3.71 12.67
N GLY A 57 7.41 -4.78 12.38
CA GLY A 57 7.96 -6.13 12.25
C GLY A 57 8.69 -6.41 10.94
N ILE A 58 8.40 -5.66 9.87
CA ILE A 58 8.96 -5.92 8.54
C ILE A 58 9.90 -4.82 8.04
N LYS A 59 9.89 -3.62 8.62
CA LYS A 59 10.62 -2.46 8.09
C LYS A 59 12.12 -2.66 7.94
N ASP A 60 12.71 -3.51 8.77
CA ASP A 60 14.15 -3.78 8.73
C ASP A 60 14.55 -4.66 7.55
N SER A 61 13.59 -5.31 6.89
CA SER A 61 13.84 -6.06 5.66
C SER A 61 14.01 -5.15 4.43
N GLY A 62 13.68 -3.88 4.56
CA GLY A 62 13.77 -2.87 3.50
C GLY A 62 12.77 -1.75 3.73
N ASN A 63 12.92 -0.66 3.00
CA ASN A 63 12.03 0.48 3.12
C ASN A 63 10.59 0.11 2.79
N THR A 64 9.66 0.71 3.51
CA THR A 64 8.22 0.45 3.40
C THR A 64 7.48 1.69 2.94
N LEU A 65 6.60 1.55 1.94
CA LEU A 65 5.66 2.57 1.54
C LEU A 65 4.25 2.11 1.93
N ILE A 66 3.56 2.93 2.71
CA ILE A 66 2.17 2.69 3.11
C ILE A 66 1.27 3.65 2.34
N LEU A 67 0.28 3.12 1.61
CA LEU A 67 -0.68 3.93 0.88
C LEU A 67 -2.02 3.95 1.59
N VAL A 68 -2.54 5.14 1.83
CA VAL A 68 -3.80 5.39 2.53
C VAL A 68 -4.75 6.23 1.68
N ASP A 69 -6.05 6.02 1.86
CA ASP A 69 -7.07 6.80 1.17
C ASP A 69 -7.25 8.19 1.78
N ARG A 70 -7.16 8.28 3.11
CA ARG A 70 -7.46 9.50 3.87
C ARG A 70 -6.23 10.05 4.58
N ILE A 71 -6.14 11.38 4.62
CA ILE A 71 -5.12 12.08 5.42
C ILE A 71 -5.23 11.65 6.89
N LYS A 72 -6.46 11.49 7.40
CA LYS A 72 -6.68 11.08 8.81
C LYS A 72 -6.02 9.75 9.15
N THR A 73 -6.09 8.78 8.26
CA THR A 73 -5.40 7.48 8.46
C THR A 73 -3.89 7.67 8.57
N GLY A 74 -3.33 8.49 7.68
CA GLY A 74 -1.91 8.83 7.73
C GLY A 74 -1.52 9.50 9.05
N GLU A 75 -2.32 10.46 9.50
CA GLU A 75 -2.08 11.14 10.77
C GLU A 75 -2.10 10.18 11.96
N LEU A 76 -3.04 9.24 11.98
CA LEU A 76 -3.13 8.24 13.04
C LEU A 76 -1.92 7.31 13.07
N LEU A 77 -1.42 6.91 11.90
CA LEU A 77 -0.20 6.10 11.79
C LEU A 77 1.03 6.86 12.28
N ILE A 78 1.15 8.13 11.92
CA ILE A 78 2.26 8.99 12.35
C ILE A 78 2.21 9.25 13.85
N GLU A 79 1.03 9.44 14.42
CA GLU A 79 0.87 9.62 15.86
C GLU A 79 1.46 8.46 16.66
N LYS A 80 1.29 7.24 16.17
CA LYS A 80 1.87 6.05 16.79
C LYS A 80 3.35 5.86 16.45
N ASN A 81 3.81 6.43 15.34
CA ASN A 81 5.15 6.23 14.81
C ASN A 81 5.72 7.57 14.33
N PRO A 82 6.13 8.46 15.28
CA PRO A 82 6.53 9.83 14.92
C PRO A 82 7.76 9.92 14.01
N ASP A 83 8.55 8.87 13.92
CA ASP A 83 9.72 8.78 13.04
C ASP A 83 9.36 8.43 11.59
N TRP A 84 8.11 8.02 11.32
CA TRP A 84 7.65 7.78 9.96
C TRP A 84 7.39 9.11 9.24
N VAL A 85 7.56 9.12 7.92
CA VAL A 85 7.37 10.31 7.10
C VAL A 85 6.01 10.24 6.41
N PHE A 86 5.19 11.29 6.56
CA PHE A 86 3.89 11.38 5.88
C PHE A 86 3.96 12.39 4.74
N ILE A 87 3.59 11.92 3.54
CA ILE A 87 3.56 12.74 2.33
C ILE A 87 2.11 12.82 1.83
N SER A 88 1.54 14.02 1.82
CA SER A 88 0.17 14.25 1.34
C SER A 88 0.16 15.24 0.18
N GLY A 89 -0.98 15.32 -0.52
CA GLY A 89 -1.19 16.27 -1.60
C GLY A 89 -1.20 17.73 -1.17
N GLN A 90 -1.32 17.99 0.15
CA GLN A 90 -1.26 19.34 0.70
C GLN A 90 0.16 19.88 0.80
N MET A 91 1.17 19.01 0.71
CA MET A 91 2.57 19.42 0.73
C MET A 91 2.99 20.02 -0.60
N LYS A 92 3.94 20.95 -0.55
CA LYS A 92 4.56 21.49 -1.76
C LYS A 92 5.38 20.41 -2.46
N ALA A 93 5.50 20.49 -3.78
CA ALA A 93 6.27 19.53 -4.57
C ALA A 93 7.74 19.44 -4.11
N SER A 94 8.34 20.57 -3.71
CA SER A 94 9.71 20.61 -3.18
C SER A 94 9.85 19.83 -1.88
N GLU A 95 8.89 19.95 -0.96
CA GLU A 95 8.89 19.19 0.30
C GLU A 95 8.75 17.70 0.06
N ARG A 96 7.89 17.30 -0.89
CA ARG A 96 7.74 15.89 -1.28
C ARG A 96 9.04 15.33 -1.83
N LYS A 97 9.72 16.08 -2.68
CA LYS A 97 11.00 15.67 -3.26
C LYS A 97 12.07 15.49 -2.18
N GLU A 98 12.17 16.42 -1.25
CA GLU A 98 13.11 16.30 -0.12
C GLU A 98 12.88 15.02 0.68
N ASN A 99 11.61 14.71 0.97
CA ASN A 99 11.25 13.49 1.70
C ASN A 99 11.62 12.23 0.91
N TYR A 100 11.41 12.22 -0.40
CA TYR A 100 11.80 11.09 -1.25
C TYR A 100 13.31 10.92 -1.29
N ASP A 101 14.04 12.02 -1.44
CA ASP A 101 15.51 11.99 -1.51
C ASP A 101 16.11 11.50 -0.18
N GLU A 102 15.53 11.90 0.95
CA GLU A 102 15.95 11.45 2.27
C GLU A 102 15.86 9.92 2.43
N VAL A 103 14.84 9.32 1.84
CA VAL A 103 14.58 7.87 1.95
C VAL A 103 15.30 7.06 0.87
N ALA A 104 15.61 7.67 -0.27
CA ALA A 104 16.11 6.97 -1.45
C ALA A 104 17.32 6.07 -1.18
N ASP A 105 18.27 6.54 -0.38
CA ASP A 105 19.49 5.81 -0.03
C ASP A 105 19.50 5.27 1.40
N ALA A 106 18.40 5.45 2.13
CA ALA A 106 18.28 4.97 3.51
C ALA A 106 17.75 3.54 3.56
N GLU A 107 17.87 2.92 4.73
CA GLU A 107 17.34 1.58 5.01
C GLU A 107 16.43 1.60 6.23
N GLY A 108 15.43 0.72 6.25
CA GLY A 108 14.52 0.59 7.39
C GLY A 108 13.58 1.77 7.57
N LYS A 109 13.38 2.59 6.54
CA LYS A 109 12.50 3.77 6.60
C LYS A 109 11.07 3.42 6.19
N VAL A 110 10.13 4.19 6.74
CA VAL A 110 8.69 4.04 6.45
C VAL A 110 8.15 5.38 5.97
N ILE A 111 7.56 5.36 4.79
CA ILE A 111 6.84 6.49 4.21
C ILE A 111 5.36 6.15 4.16
N VAL A 112 4.51 7.08 4.61
CA VAL A 112 3.06 7.03 4.44
C VAL A 112 2.69 8.05 3.38
N ALA A 113 1.92 7.67 2.38
CA ALA A 113 1.44 8.58 1.33
C ALA A 113 -0.03 8.29 1.02
N THR A 114 -0.74 9.28 0.50
CA THR A 114 -2.10 9.06 0.00
C THR A 114 -2.06 8.42 -1.38
N TYR A 115 -3.13 7.71 -1.75
CA TYR A 115 -3.25 7.17 -3.12
C TYR A 115 -3.19 8.27 -4.17
N GLY A 116 -3.71 9.47 -3.84
CA GLY A 116 -3.62 10.62 -4.76
C GLY A 116 -2.20 11.05 -5.07
N VAL A 117 -1.33 11.08 -4.06
CA VAL A 117 0.10 11.37 -4.25
C VAL A 117 0.76 10.27 -5.08
N ALA A 118 0.45 9.01 -4.77
CA ALA A 118 1.00 7.87 -5.49
C ALA A 118 0.57 7.85 -6.97
N ALA A 119 -0.63 8.32 -7.27
CA ALA A 119 -1.17 8.36 -8.64
C ALA A 119 -0.40 9.32 -9.56
N VAL A 120 0.23 10.36 -9.03
CA VAL A 120 1.07 11.27 -9.81
C VAL A 120 2.53 10.83 -9.90
N GLY A 121 2.85 9.73 -9.25
CA GLY A 121 4.16 9.06 -9.33
C GLY A 121 5.01 9.25 -8.09
N ILE A 122 5.63 8.16 -7.70
CA ILE A 122 6.61 8.10 -6.62
C ILE A 122 7.88 7.50 -7.20
N ASN A 123 9.00 8.18 -7.03
CA ASN A 123 10.29 7.71 -7.54
C ASN A 123 11.20 7.32 -6.37
N ILE A 124 10.92 6.17 -5.77
CA ILE A 124 11.70 5.63 -4.66
C ILE A 124 12.13 4.21 -5.03
N PRO A 125 13.36 4.02 -5.60
CA PRO A 125 13.78 2.70 -6.11
C PRO A 125 14.05 1.66 -5.03
N ARG A 126 14.24 2.06 -3.78
CA ARG A 126 14.56 1.12 -2.69
C ARG A 126 13.37 0.79 -1.81
N ILE A 127 12.18 0.75 -2.37
CA ILE A 127 10.99 0.23 -1.65
C ILE A 127 10.95 -1.29 -1.82
N PHE A 128 10.95 -2.01 -0.72
CA PHE A 128 10.89 -3.47 -0.66
C PHE A 128 9.53 -3.97 -0.16
N ASN A 129 8.82 -3.14 0.60
CA ASN A 129 7.51 -3.46 1.15
C ASN A 129 6.51 -2.37 0.77
N LEU A 130 5.37 -2.78 0.23
CA LEU A 130 4.27 -1.88 -0.14
C LEU A 130 3.01 -2.31 0.58
N LEU A 131 2.53 -1.47 1.50
CA LEU A 131 1.30 -1.72 2.23
C LEU A 131 0.16 -0.92 1.60
N LEU A 132 -0.87 -1.60 1.13
CA LEU A 132 -2.05 -0.99 0.51
C LEU A 132 -3.21 -1.08 1.50
N VAL A 133 -3.57 0.07 2.09
CA VAL A 133 -4.66 0.12 3.07
C VAL A 133 -5.98 0.25 2.33
N GLU A 134 -6.79 -0.77 2.38
CA GLU A 134 -8.13 -0.86 1.77
C GLU A 134 -8.20 -0.23 0.37
N PRO A 135 -7.51 -0.81 -0.62
CA PRO A 135 -7.48 -0.26 -1.98
C PRO A 135 -8.87 -0.18 -2.62
N GLY A 136 -9.18 0.94 -3.22
CA GLY A 136 -10.43 1.20 -3.92
C GLY A 136 -10.33 1.01 -5.43
N LYS A 137 -11.27 1.60 -6.18
CA LYS A 137 -11.40 1.42 -7.63
C LYS A 137 -10.20 1.92 -8.44
N SER A 138 -9.48 2.92 -7.94
CA SER A 138 -8.29 3.46 -8.62
C SER A 138 -7.03 2.62 -8.42
N PHE A 139 -7.14 1.51 -7.74
CA PHE A 139 -6.05 0.63 -7.36
C PHE A 139 -5.13 0.24 -8.53
N VAL A 140 -5.70 -0.18 -9.67
CA VAL A 140 -4.91 -0.59 -10.83
C VAL A 140 -4.01 0.55 -11.33
N ARG A 141 -4.59 1.74 -11.47
CA ARG A 141 -3.87 2.94 -11.92
C ARG A 141 -2.73 3.28 -10.96
N VAL A 142 -2.99 3.19 -9.66
CA VAL A 142 -1.98 3.48 -8.63
C VAL A 142 -0.83 2.47 -8.71
N ILE A 143 -1.14 1.17 -8.81
CA ILE A 143 -0.12 0.12 -8.92
C ILE A 143 0.74 0.33 -10.16
N GLN A 144 0.15 0.66 -11.30
CA GLN A 144 0.90 0.94 -12.54
C GLN A 144 1.81 2.16 -12.39
N SER A 145 1.31 3.22 -11.74
CA SER A 145 2.07 4.43 -11.50
C SER A 145 3.26 4.20 -10.56
N ILE A 146 3.03 3.49 -9.46
CA ILE A 146 4.07 3.16 -8.48
C ILE A 146 5.11 2.23 -9.09
N GLY A 147 4.67 1.25 -9.86
CA GLY A 147 5.56 0.28 -10.49
C GLY A 147 6.65 0.92 -11.35
N ARG A 148 6.36 2.10 -11.91
CA ARG A 148 7.35 2.86 -12.66
C ARG A 148 8.38 3.52 -11.76
N GLY A 149 7.97 3.95 -10.55
CA GLY A 149 8.84 4.59 -9.57
C GLY A 149 9.62 3.59 -8.72
N ILE A 150 9.03 2.42 -8.46
CA ILE A 150 9.66 1.35 -7.70
C ILE A 150 10.36 0.41 -8.69
N ARG A 151 11.49 0.85 -9.20
CA ARG A 151 12.25 0.08 -10.19
C ARG A 151 13.00 -1.05 -9.54
N LYS A 152 13.30 -2.09 -10.34
CA LYS A 152 14.13 -3.19 -9.93
C LYS A 152 15.54 -2.67 -9.61
N ALA A 153 15.95 -2.80 -8.35
CA ALA A 153 17.28 -2.47 -7.90
C ALA A 153 18.18 -3.70 -8.05
N LYS A 154 19.51 -3.51 -8.07
CA LYS A 154 20.49 -4.61 -8.26
C LYS A 154 20.36 -5.71 -7.22
N ASP A 155 19.97 -5.34 -6.00
CA ASP A 155 19.87 -6.25 -4.84
C ASP A 155 18.45 -6.68 -4.55
N LYS A 156 17.50 -6.46 -5.50
CA LYS A 156 16.08 -6.67 -5.25
C LYS A 156 15.41 -7.33 -6.45
N ASP A 157 14.87 -8.53 -6.24
CA ASP A 157 14.16 -9.29 -7.27
C ASP A 157 12.65 -9.00 -7.27
N PHE A 158 12.06 -8.65 -6.14
CA PHE A 158 10.62 -8.43 -6.01
C PHE A 158 10.29 -7.45 -4.89
N VAL A 159 9.05 -6.93 -4.91
CA VAL A 159 8.46 -6.11 -3.85
C VAL A 159 7.38 -6.93 -3.18
N ASN A 160 7.41 -7.00 -1.85
CA ASN A 160 6.32 -7.58 -1.06
C ASN A 160 5.18 -6.59 -0.98
N VAL A 161 4.02 -6.96 -1.50
CA VAL A 161 2.79 -6.17 -1.40
C VAL A 161 1.91 -6.78 -0.32
N TYR A 162 1.45 -5.95 0.60
CA TYR A 162 0.51 -6.35 1.65
C TYR A 162 -0.79 -5.59 1.41
N ASP A 163 -1.79 -6.31 0.93
CA ASP A 163 -3.13 -5.77 0.64
C ASP A 163 -3.97 -5.96 1.90
N ILE A 164 -4.14 -4.88 2.67
CA ILE A 164 -4.88 -4.90 3.93
C ILE A 164 -6.34 -4.61 3.65
N THR A 165 -7.19 -5.59 3.86
CA THR A 165 -8.61 -5.50 3.57
C THR A 165 -9.45 -6.11 4.71
N SER A 166 -10.72 -6.35 4.47
CA SER A 166 -11.67 -6.74 5.51
C SER A 166 -12.63 -7.82 5.03
N THR A 167 -13.23 -8.54 5.98
CA THR A 167 -14.35 -9.44 5.72
C THR A 167 -15.68 -8.70 5.55
N LEU A 168 -15.71 -7.37 5.70
CA LEU A 168 -16.93 -6.58 5.56
C LEU A 168 -17.44 -6.55 4.11
N LYS A 169 -18.73 -6.28 3.96
CA LYS A 169 -19.47 -6.44 2.70
C LYS A 169 -18.86 -5.72 1.51
N TYR A 170 -18.55 -4.43 1.65
CA TYR A 170 -18.07 -3.63 0.53
C TYR A 170 -16.59 -3.92 0.24
N SER A 171 -15.80 -4.14 1.27
CA SER A 171 -14.41 -4.57 1.13
C SER A 171 -14.31 -5.88 0.36
N LYS A 172 -15.18 -6.84 0.65
CA LYS A 172 -15.21 -8.13 -0.06
C LYS A 172 -15.49 -7.96 -1.55
N LYS A 173 -16.39 -7.05 -1.91
CA LYS A 173 -16.66 -6.75 -3.33
C LYS A 173 -15.43 -6.19 -4.04
N HIS A 174 -14.76 -5.24 -3.40
CA HIS A 174 -13.54 -4.64 -3.95
C HIS A 174 -12.39 -5.65 -4.05
N LEU A 175 -12.28 -6.54 -3.07
CA LEU A 175 -11.28 -7.61 -3.10
C LEU A 175 -11.49 -8.53 -4.28
N THR A 176 -12.73 -8.87 -4.62
CA THR A 176 -13.04 -9.70 -5.79
C THR A 176 -12.47 -9.09 -7.07
N GLU A 177 -12.63 -7.78 -7.24
CA GLU A 177 -12.08 -7.06 -8.39
C GLU A 177 -10.55 -7.02 -8.38
N ARG A 178 -9.94 -6.81 -7.21
CA ARG A 178 -8.48 -6.83 -7.09
C ARG A 178 -7.89 -8.19 -7.42
N LYS A 179 -8.54 -9.27 -7.00
CA LYS A 179 -8.09 -10.63 -7.32
C LYS A 179 -8.08 -10.89 -8.84
N LYS A 180 -9.09 -10.39 -9.56
CA LYS A 180 -9.10 -10.46 -11.02
C LYS A 180 -7.88 -9.77 -11.62
N PHE A 181 -7.60 -8.56 -11.14
CA PHE A 181 -6.42 -7.80 -11.60
C PHE A 181 -5.12 -8.57 -11.33
N TYR A 182 -4.94 -9.09 -10.12
CA TYR A 182 -3.73 -9.84 -9.78
C TYR A 182 -3.55 -11.04 -10.70
N LYS A 183 -4.62 -11.75 -11.00
CA LYS A 183 -4.59 -12.89 -11.94
C LYS A 183 -4.19 -12.45 -13.35
N GLU A 184 -4.83 -11.41 -13.86
CA GLU A 184 -4.56 -10.90 -15.22
C GLU A 184 -3.13 -10.37 -15.35
N ALA A 185 -2.64 -9.70 -14.33
CA ALA A 185 -1.27 -9.19 -14.28
C ALA A 185 -0.24 -10.27 -13.98
N GLN A 186 -0.71 -11.49 -13.65
CA GLN A 186 0.15 -12.61 -13.25
C GLN A 186 1.01 -12.29 -12.03
N TYR A 187 0.46 -11.54 -11.08
CA TYR A 187 1.08 -11.31 -9.78
C TYR A 187 0.67 -12.47 -8.86
N PRO A 188 1.64 -13.25 -8.34
CA PRO A 188 1.30 -14.30 -7.37
C PRO A 188 0.66 -13.68 -6.14
N TYR A 189 -0.42 -14.28 -5.65
CA TYR A 189 -1.04 -13.80 -4.42
C TYR A 189 -1.53 -14.95 -3.56
N LYS A 190 -1.60 -14.70 -2.26
CA LYS A 190 -2.24 -15.59 -1.29
C LYS A 190 -3.11 -14.74 -0.35
N ILE A 191 -4.14 -15.37 0.21
CA ILE A 191 -5.07 -14.72 1.14
C ILE A 191 -4.91 -15.35 2.51
N THR A 192 -4.72 -14.50 3.53
CA THR A 192 -4.71 -14.91 4.93
C THR A 192 -5.80 -14.14 5.66
N LYS A 193 -6.70 -14.85 6.34
CA LYS A 193 -7.68 -14.24 7.23
C LYS A 193 -7.00 -14.01 8.58
N VAL A 194 -7.16 -12.81 9.12
CA VAL A 194 -6.43 -12.37 10.31
C VAL A 194 -7.40 -11.98 11.42
N GLU A 195 -7.21 -12.56 12.59
CA GLU A 195 -7.84 -12.09 13.82
C GLU A 195 -6.85 -11.14 14.48
N TYR A 196 -7.24 -9.86 14.62
CA TYR A 196 -6.33 -8.82 15.11
C TYR A 196 -6.76 -8.23 16.46
N ILE A 197 -7.90 -8.72 16.99
CA ILE A 197 -8.43 -8.34 18.29
C ILE A 197 -8.71 -9.58 19.13
#